data_409f93843a11e33542f93f507ce7758b
#
_entry.id   409f93843a11e33542f93f507ce7758b
#
_cell.length_a   1.000
_cell.length_b   1.000
_cell.length_c   1.000
_cell.angle_alpha   90.00
_cell.angle_beta   90.00
_cell.angle_gamma   90.00
#
_symmetry.space_group_name_H-M   'P 1'
#
loop_
_entity.id
_entity.type
_entity.pdbx_description
1 polymer ?
#
loop_
_entity_poly.entity_id
_entity_poly.type
_entity_poly.pdbx_seq_one_letter_code
_entity_poly.pdbx_strand_id
1 'polypeptide(L)'
;MENKLNIKKITLIGVMAAVVFVASQIQIRIPLGGSETRVHIGNGFCLLCGLLLGPIAGGLSAGLGSAIFDLINPIYLPSAPFTFTFKFLMAFICGKIAYSNGSKAENFKKNLIGSIIGAFTYVILYLSKSYITDIYVKGLPQAGAIAKGVQRLGASTTNAVVGVIIAVLLAKALQPILKKALR
;
A
#
# COMPACT_ATOMS: atom_id res chain seq x y z
N MET A 1 12.16 29.29 -5.65
CA MET A 1 13.08 28.17 -5.27
C MET A 1 12.69 26.96 -6.10
N GLU A 2 13.42 26.69 -7.17
CA GLU A 2 13.17 25.54 -8.03
C GLU A 2 13.33 24.24 -7.23
N ASN A 3 12.26 23.48 -7.16
CA ASN A 3 12.22 22.17 -6.53
C ASN A 3 12.90 21.17 -7.48
N LYS A 4 14.23 21.27 -7.64
CA LYS A 4 15.01 20.27 -8.40
C LYS A 4 14.77 18.92 -7.71
N LEU A 5 13.99 18.06 -8.36
CA LEU A 5 13.86 16.67 -7.97
C LEU A 5 15.27 16.11 -7.95
N ASN A 6 15.82 15.95 -6.76
CA ASN A 6 17.17 15.45 -6.60
C ASN A 6 17.21 14.02 -7.18
N ILE A 7 18.13 13.75 -8.09
CA ILE A 7 18.33 12.43 -8.74
C ILE A 7 18.29 11.30 -7.71
N LYS A 8 18.93 11.49 -6.54
CA LYS A 8 18.87 10.53 -5.43
C LYS A 8 17.45 10.20 -5.00
N LYS A 9 16.55 11.19 -4.97
CA LYS A 9 15.15 10.97 -4.56
C LYS A 9 14.36 10.20 -5.62
N ILE A 10 14.59 10.49 -6.89
CA ILE A 10 13.98 9.75 -8.02
C ILE A 10 14.45 8.29 -8.00
N THR A 11 15.74 8.07 -7.84
CA THR A 11 16.32 6.73 -7.72
C THR A 11 15.71 5.94 -6.56
N LEU A 12 15.56 6.56 -5.39
CA LEU A 12 14.94 5.91 -4.23
C LEU A 12 13.46 5.57 -4.47
N ILE A 13 12.71 6.45 -5.17
CA ILE A 13 11.33 6.15 -5.56
C ILE A 13 11.30 4.90 -6.45
N GLY A 14 12.16 4.82 -7.46
CA GLY A 14 12.25 3.68 -8.37
C GLY A 14 12.64 2.39 -7.66
N VAL A 15 13.68 2.43 -6.84
CA VAL A 15 14.14 1.27 -6.06
C VAL A 15 13.04 0.76 -5.13
N MET A 16 12.40 1.66 -4.39
CA MET A 16 11.32 1.26 -3.48
C MET A 16 10.07 0.77 -4.23
N ALA A 17 9.78 1.30 -5.42
CA ALA A 17 8.72 0.77 -6.28
C ALA A 17 9.04 -0.67 -6.73
N ALA A 18 10.28 -0.95 -7.11
CA ALA A 18 10.73 -2.30 -7.45
C ALA A 18 10.61 -3.26 -6.25
N VAL A 19 10.98 -2.82 -5.05
CA VAL A 19 10.82 -3.60 -3.81
C VAL A 19 9.35 -3.90 -3.54
N VAL A 20 8.44 -2.93 -3.68
CA VAL A 20 6.98 -3.13 -3.55
C VAL A 20 6.47 -4.13 -4.58
N PHE A 21 6.91 -4.01 -5.82
CA PHE A 21 6.57 -4.95 -6.90
C PHE A 21 6.98 -6.38 -6.56
N VAL A 22 8.23 -6.60 -6.17
CA VAL A 22 8.74 -7.93 -5.78
C VAL A 22 8.01 -8.47 -4.56
N ALA A 23 7.82 -7.67 -3.51
CA ALA A 23 7.09 -8.07 -2.32
C ALA A 23 5.63 -8.45 -2.62
N SER A 24 5.01 -7.85 -3.63
CA SER A 24 3.64 -8.17 -4.06
C SER A 24 3.55 -9.54 -4.76
N GLN A 25 4.65 -10.11 -5.22
CA GLN A 25 4.68 -11.47 -5.79
C GLN A 25 4.54 -12.55 -4.71
N ILE A 26 4.91 -12.26 -3.47
CA ILE A 26 4.81 -13.17 -2.33
C ILE A 26 3.39 -13.10 -1.79
N GLN A 27 2.51 -13.99 -2.28
CA GLN A 27 1.08 -13.96 -1.99
C GLN A 27 0.45 -15.33 -1.91
N ILE A 28 -0.62 -15.44 -1.11
CA ILE A 28 -1.53 -16.58 -1.06
C ILE A 28 -2.84 -16.12 -1.68
N ARG A 29 -3.27 -16.79 -2.74
CA ARG A 29 -4.54 -16.51 -3.43
C ARG A 29 -5.67 -17.29 -2.78
N ILE A 30 -6.79 -16.61 -2.54
CA ILE A 30 -7.99 -17.19 -1.93
C ILE A 30 -9.12 -17.05 -2.94
N PRO A 31 -9.64 -18.16 -3.51
CA PRO A 31 -10.72 -18.12 -4.49
C PRO A 31 -12.04 -17.67 -3.85
N LEU A 32 -12.83 -16.87 -4.58
CA LEU A 32 -14.10 -16.29 -4.13
C LEU A 32 -15.21 -16.49 -5.17
N GLY A 33 -15.46 -17.70 -5.64
CA GLY A 33 -16.54 -17.98 -6.60
C GLY A 33 -16.58 -16.97 -7.79
N GLY A 34 -15.76 -17.21 -8.81
CA GLY A 34 -15.64 -16.33 -9.99
C GLY A 34 -14.80 -15.06 -9.80
N SER A 35 -14.17 -14.86 -8.64
CA SER A 35 -13.16 -13.86 -8.37
C SER A 35 -12.14 -14.41 -7.38
N GLU A 36 -11.12 -13.62 -7.03
CA GLU A 36 -10.16 -14.00 -5.99
C GLU A 36 -9.82 -12.80 -5.08
N THR A 37 -9.40 -13.09 -3.87
CA THR A 37 -8.69 -12.16 -3.02
C THR A 37 -7.33 -12.76 -2.65
N ARG A 38 -6.44 -11.93 -2.08
CA ARG A 38 -5.07 -12.37 -1.80
C ARG A 38 -4.57 -11.84 -0.47
N VAL A 39 -3.80 -12.65 0.22
CA VAL A 39 -2.99 -12.23 1.36
C VAL A 39 -1.55 -12.13 0.88
N HIS A 40 -0.92 -10.96 1.05
CA HIS A 40 0.43 -10.67 0.56
C HIS A 40 1.16 -9.67 1.43
N ILE A 41 2.49 -9.74 1.43
CA ILE A 41 3.33 -8.85 2.24
C ILE A 41 3.52 -7.46 1.61
N GLY A 42 3.13 -7.26 0.36
CA GLY A 42 3.29 -6.00 -0.37
C GLY A 42 2.70 -4.77 0.34
N ASN A 43 1.62 -4.93 1.14
CA ASN A 43 1.05 -3.83 1.93
C ASN A 43 2.04 -3.29 2.97
N GLY A 44 2.84 -4.15 3.58
CA GLY A 44 3.88 -3.74 4.53
C GLY A 44 4.94 -2.88 3.86
N PHE A 45 5.34 -3.24 2.65
CA PHE A 45 6.32 -2.47 1.88
C PHE A 45 5.74 -1.16 1.34
N CYS A 46 4.43 -1.10 1.02
CA CYS A 46 3.76 0.16 0.69
C CYS A 46 3.79 1.14 1.88
N LEU A 47 3.43 0.68 3.08
CA LEU A 47 3.50 1.49 4.30
C LEU A 47 4.95 1.89 4.62
N LEU A 48 5.89 0.97 4.46
CA LEU A 48 7.32 1.22 4.64
C LEU A 48 7.82 2.34 3.73
N CYS A 49 7.37 2.40 2.47
CA CYS A 49 7.68 3.51 1.57
C CYS A 49 7.26 4.86 2.18
N GLY A 50 6.05 4.95 2.74
CA GLY A 50 5.58 6.14 3.44
C GLY A 50 6.45 6.52 4.64
N LEU A 51 6.87 5.54 5.44
CA LEU A 51 7.73 5.74 6.61
C LEU A 51 9.15 6.16 6.24
N LEU A 52 9.72 5.62 5.17
CA LEU A 52 11.11 5.89 4.79
C LEU A 52 11.25 7.16 3.93
N LEU A 53 10.37 7.36 2.95
CA LEU A 53 10.50 8.41 1.95
C LEU A 53 9.56 9.61 2.18
N GLY A 54 8.69 9.51 3.18
CA GLY A 54 7.67 10.53 3.44
C GLY A 54 6.46 10.42 2.51
N PRO A 55 5.50 11.38 2.62
CA PRO A 55 4.18 11.21 2.03
C PRO A 55 4.18 11.09 0.50
N ILE A 56 4.78 12.03 -0.21
CA ILE A 56 4.69 12.08 -1.68
C ILE A 56 5.57 11.00 -2.32
N ALA A 57 6.86 10.95 -1.96
CA ALA A 57 7.79 9.98 -2.55
C ALA A 57 7.40 8.54 -2.17
N GLY A 58 6.99 8.31 -0.92
CA GLY A 58 6.48 7.02 -0.47
C GLY A 58 5.19 6.61 -1.18
N GLY A 59 4.26 7.56 -1.37
CA GLY A 59 3.04 7.33 -2.14
C GLY A 59 3.32 6.93 -3.58
N LEU A 60 4.20 7.67 -4.27
CA LEU A 60 4.61 7.33 -5.64
C LEU A 60 5.25 5.95 -5.73
N SER A 61 6.18 5.62 -4.82
CA SER A 61 6.81 4.29 -4.80
C SER A 61 5.80 3.18 -4.60
N ALA A 62 4.90 3.32 -3.63
CA ALA A 62 3.87 2.33 -3.33
C ALA A 62 2.87 2.16 -4.48
N GLY A 63 2.40 3.29 -5.04
CA GLY A 63 1.46 3.30 -6.16
C GLY A 63 2.06 2.67 -7.41
N LEU A 64 3.26 3.11 -7.83
CA LEU A 64 3.94 2.59 -9.02
C LEU A 64 4.24 1.09 -8.91
N GLY A 65 4.88 0.65 -7.83
CA GLY A 65 5.24 -0.75 -7.65
C GLY A 65 4.02 -1.68 -7.65
N SER A 66 2.93 -1.27 -7.00
CA SER A 66 1.69 -2.05 -6.96
C SER A 66 0.95 -2.02 -8.30
N ALA A 67 0.93 -0.88 -9.01
CA ALA A 67 0.29 -0.79 -10.33
C ALA A 67 1.03 -1.61 -11.38
N ILE A 68 2.36 -1.59 -11.39
CA ILE A 68 3.17 -2.44 -12.30
C ILE A 68 2.86 -3.91 -12.06
N PHE A 69 2.70 -4.35 -10.79
CA PHE A 69 2.27 -5.71 -10.48
C PHE A 69 0.93 -6.05 -11.13
N ASP A 70 -0.06 -5.16 -11.02
CA ASP A 70 -1.38 -5.39 -11.61
C ASP A 70 -1.35 -5.36 -13.14
N LEU A 71 -0.53 -4.49 -13.75
CA LEU A 71 -0.40 -4.37 -15.21
C LEU A 71 0.13 -5.65 -15.88
N ILE A 72 1.01 -6.39 -15.23
CA ILE A 72 1.56 -7.65 -15.78
C ILE A 72 0.68 -8.87 -15.48
N ASN A 73 -0.37 -8.71 -14.66
CA ASN A 73 -1.28 -9.79 -14.31
C ASN A 73 -2.64 -9.57 -14.99
N PRO A 74 -3.06 -10.39 -15.96
CA PRO A 74 -4.30 -10.20 -16.70
C PRO A 74 -5.55 -10.07 -15.83
N ILE A 75 -5.59 -10.80 -14.70
CA ILE A 75 -6.72 -10.77 -13.75
C ILE A 75 -6.85 -9.41 -13.07
N TYR A 76 -5.72 -8.72 -12.81
CA TYR A 76 -5.67 -7.47 -12.06
C TYR A 76 -5.53 -6.24 -12.96
N LEU A 77 -5.20 -6.41 -14.23
CA LEU A 77 -5.00 -5.35 -15.21
C LEU A 77 -6.07 -4.25 -15.16
N PRO A 78 -7.41 -4.56 -15.15
CA PRO A 78 -8.44 -3.53 -15.08
C PRO A 78 -8.43 -2.74 -13.76
N SER A 79 -7.77 -3.25 -12.74
CA SER A 79 -7.68 -2.62 -11.41
C SER A 79 -6.44 -1.76 -11.23
N ALA A 80 -5.47 -1.80 -12.13
CA ALA A 80 -4.18 -1.12 -11.98
C ALA A 80 -4.29 0.39 -11.67
N PRO A 81 -5.18 1.21 -12.30
CA PRO A 81 -5.33 2.62 -11.96
C PRO A 81 -5.84 2.83 -10.53
N PHE A 82 -6.80 1.99 -10.10
CA PHE A 82 -7.32 2.04 -8.72
C PHE A 82 -6.25 1.60 -7.72
N THR A 83 -5.49 0.56 -8.04
CA THR A 83 -4.41 0.07 -7.20
C THR A 83 -3.34 1.13 -7.03
N PHE A 84 -2.94 1.82 -8.10
CA PHE A 84 -2.03 2.96 -8.00
C PHE A 84 -2.55 3.99 -6.99
N THR A 85 -3.78 4.46 -7.18
CA THR A 85 -4.36 5.52 -6.36
C THR A 85 -4.51 5.10 -4.89
N PHE A 86 -5.00 3.89 -4.64
CA PHE A 86 -5.25 3.41 -3.28
C PHE A 86 -3.94 3.15 -2.52
N LYS A 87 -2.93 2.62 -3.20
CA LYS A 87 -1.61 2.39 -2.60
C LYS A 87 -0.83 3.68 -2.40
N PHE A 88 -0.98 4.63 -3.33
CA PHE A 88 -0.48 5.98 -3.15
C PHE A 88 -1.07 6.61 -1.88
N LEU A 89 -2.40 6.62 -1.74
CA LEU A 89 -3.07 7.21 -0.58
C LEU A 89 -2.71 6.51 0.72
N MET A 90 -2.62 5.18 0.72
CA MET A 90 -2.17 4.38 1.86
C MET A 90 -0.80 4.84 2.39
N ALA A 91 0.19 4.89 1.52
CA ALA A 91 1.56 5.29 1.87
C ALA A 91 1.67 6.79 2.14
N PHE A 92 0.92 7.63 1.41
CA PHE A 92 0.86 9.08 1.61
C PHE A 92 0.35 9.43 3.01
N ILE A 93 -0.79 8.86 3.42
CA ILE A 93 -1.38 9.12 4.74
C ILE A 93 -0.45 8.62 5.85
N CYS A 94 0.09 7.41 5.70
CA CYS A 94 1.08 6.87 6.60
C CYS A 94 2.27 7.83 6.77
N GLY A 95 2.87 8.25 5.68
CA GLY A 95 4.00 9.18 5.68
C GLY A 95 3.64 10.57 6.22
N LYS A 96 2.45 11.10 5.90
CA LYS A 96 2.00 12.40 6.40
C LYS A 96 1.90 12.44 7.92
N ILE A 97 1.39 11.36 8.53
CA ILE A 97 1.29 11.24 9.99
C ILE A 97 2.69 11.02 10.60
N ALA A 98 3.48 10.12 10.03
CA ALA A 98 4.82 9.80 10.52
C ALA A 98 5.78 11.00 10.47
N TYR A 99 5.62 11.90 9.50
CA TYR A 99 6.45 13.10 9.34
C TYR A 99 5.84 14.35 9.97
N SER A 100 4.66 14.25 10.61
CA SER A 100 4.02 15.39 11.26
C SER A 100 4.92 16.01 12.32
N ASN A 101 4.81 17.35 12.47
CA ASN A 101 5.58 18.12 13.45
C ASN A 101 7.11 17.87 13.38
N GLY A 102 7.64 17.67 12.17
CA GLY A 102 9.07 17.51 11.93
C GLY A 102 9.67 16.18 12.39
N SER A 103 8.84 15.19 12.78
CA SER A 103 9.35 13.93 13.39
C SER A 103 10.11 13.02 12.41
N LYS A 104 10.00 13.26 11.08
CA LYS A 104 10.71 12.50 10.02
C LYS A 104 10.68 10.97 10.24
N ALA A 105 9.53 10.46 10.74
CA ALA A 105 9.29 9.07 11.10
C ALA A 105 10.25 8.50 12.19
N GLU A 106 10.81 9.34 13.06
CA GLU A 106 11.63 8.91 14.19
C GLU A 106 10.78 8.48 15.40
N ASN A 107 9.52 8.95 15.46
CA ASN A 107 8.62 8.65 16.56
C ASN A 107 7.85 7.36 16.29
N PHE A 108 8.13 6.32 17.07
CA PHE A 108 7.49 5.00 16.96
C PHE A 108 5.95 5.08 17.03
N LYS A 109 5.40 5.89 17.96
CA LYS A 109 3.93 6.03 18.10
C LYS A 109 3.31 6.62 16.82
N LYS A 110 3.93 7.65 16.24
CA LYS A 110 3.45 8.25 14.98
C LYS A 110 3.58 7.27 13.82
N ASN A 111 4.65 6.49 13.76
CA ASN A 111 4.84 5.46 12.74
C ASN A 111 3.76 4.39 12.84
N LEU A 112 3.46 3.93 14.04
CA LEU A 112 2.41 2.93 14.28
C LEU A 112 1.02 3.49 13.90
N ILE A 113 0.66 4.66 14.42
CA ILE A 113 -0.64 5.31 14.12
C ILE A 113 -0.76 5.59 12.62
N GLY A 114 0.27 6.14 11.99
CA GLY A 114 0.30 6.40 10.55
C GLY A 114 0.12 5.13 9.72
N SER A 115 0.78 4.04 10.10
CA SER A 115 0.64 2.75 9.43
C SER A 115 -0.76 2.16 9.59
N ILE A 116 -1.35 2.24 10.78
CA ILE A 116 -2.73 1.77 11.03
C ILE A 116 -3.71 2.57 10.18
N ILE A 117 -3.68 3.91 10.25
CA ILE A 117 -4.62 4.77 9.51
C ILE A 117 -4.43 4.58 7.99
N GLY A 118 -3.19 4.51 7.50
CA GLY A 118 -2.90 4.24 6.10
C GLY A 118 -3.45 2.89 5.64
N ALA A 119 -3.24 1.83 6.42
CA ALA A 119 -3.76 0.50 6.13
C ALA A 119 -5.30 0.49 6.09
N PHE A 120 -5.97 1.10 7.07
CA PHE A 120 -7.43 1.21 7.10
C PHE A 120 -7.98 2.01 5.92
N THR A 121 -7.33 3.10 5.53
CA THR A 121 -7.71 3.85 4.32
C THR A 121 -7.73 2.94 3.10
N TYR A 122 -6.68 2.13 2.91
CA TYR A 122 -6.64 1.18 1.80
C TYR A 122 -7.77 0.14 1.88
N VAL A 123 -8.03 -0.43 3.07
CA VAL A 123 -9.10 -1.43 3.26
C VAL A 123 -10.46 -0.84 2.85
N ILE A 124 -10.78 0.36 3.32
CA ILE A 124 -12.05 1.04 2.98
C ILE A 124 -12.17 1.26 1.47
N LEU A 125 -11.15 1.84 0.85
CA LEU A 125 -11.16 2.12 -0.60
C LEU A 125 -11.28 0.83 -1.44
N TYR A 126 -10.54 -0.21 -1.07
CA TYR A 126 -10.58 -1.49 -1.74
C TYR A 126 -11.95 -2.18 -1.63
N LEU A 127 -12.55 -2.21 -0.44
CA LEU A 127 -13.86 -2.83 -0.22
C LEU A 127 -14.97 -2.05 -0.93
N SER A 128 -14.95 -0.71 -0.86
CA SER A 128 -15.92 0.15 -1.55
C SER A 128 -15.86 -0.05 -3.07
N LYS A 129 -14.66 0.00 -3.67
CA LYS A 129 -14.46 -0.27 -5.10
C LYS A 129 -14.93 -1.67 -5.48
N SER A 130 -14.60 -2.67 -4.66
CA SER A 130 -14.96 -4.05 -4.93
C SER A 130 -16.48 -4.27 -4.89
N TYR A 131 -17.16 -3.70 -3.90
CA TYR A 131 -18.62 -3.75 -3.77
C TYR A 131 -19.32 -3.10 -4.99
N ILE A 132 -18.89 -1.89 -5.36
CA ILE A 132 -19.41 -1.18 -6.53
C ILE A 132 -19.20 -2.02 -7.81
N THR A 133 -18.01 -2.58 -7.98
CA THR A 133 -17.70 -3.44 -9.14
C THR A 133 -18.56 -4.70 -9.18
N ASP A 134 -18.77 -5.35 -8.04
CA ASP A 134 -19.58 -6.58 -7.98
C ASP A 134 -21.04 -6.32 -8.35
N ILE A 135 -21.64 -5.20 -7.92
CA ILE A 135 -23.03 -4.86 -8.23
C ILE A 135 -23.16 -4.31 -9.65
N TYR A 136 -22.45 -3.24 -9.99
CA TYR A 136 -22.71 -2.47 -11.20
C TYR A 136 -21.98 -2.98 -12.45
N VAL A 137 -20.86 -3.68 -12.28
CA VAL A 137 -20.09 -4.21 -13.42
C VAL A 137 -20.35 -5.70 -13.61
N LYS A 138 -20.44 -6.48 -12.52
CA LYS A 138 -20.66 -7.93 -12.59
C LYS A 138 -22.13 -8.35 -12.46
N GLY A 139 -23.03 -7.42 -12.15
CA GLY A 139 -24.47 -7.69 -12.03
C GLY A 139 -24.82 -8.64 -10.88
N LEU A 140 -24.00 -8.72 -9.81
CA LEU A 140 -24.28 -9.62 -8.69
C LEU A 140 -25.47 -9.10 -7.87
N PRO A 141 -26.34 -9.99 -7.36
CA PRO A 141 -27.34 -9.63 -6.36
C PRO A 141 -26.67 -9.04 -5.11
N GLN A 142 -27.34 -8.10 -4.45
CA GLN A 142 -26.79 -7.42 -3.25
C GLN A 142 -26.30 -8.40 -2.18
N ALA A 143 -27.04 -9.46 -1.90
CA ALA A 143 -26.66 -10.49 -0.94
C ALA A 143 -25.33 -11.17 -1.32
N GLY A 144 -25.13 -11.47 -2.61
CA GLY A 144 -23.89 -12.05 -3.12
C GLY A 144 -22.69 -11.09 -3.03
N ALA A 145 -22.92 -9.80 -3.34
CA ALA A 145 -21.89 -8.77 -3.21
C ALA A 145 -21.46 -8.57 -1.74
N ILE A 146 -22.41 -8.58 -0.80
CA ILE A 146 -22.13 -8.50 0.64
C ILE A 146 -21.34 -9.73 1.11
N ALA A 147 -21.76 -10.96 0.74
CA ALA A 147 -21.05 -12.18 1.12
C ALA A 147 -19.57 -12.16 0.66
N LYS A 148 -19.31 -11.77 -0.59
CA LYS A 148 -17.94 -11.57 -1.08
C LYS A 148 -17.19 -10.45 -0.34
N GLY A 149 -17.90 -9.38 0.02
CA GLY A 149 -17.35 -8.27 0.81
C GLY A 149 -16.83 -8.74 2.17
N VAL A 150 -17.58 -9.56 2.88
CA VAL A 150 -17.19 -10.14 4.17
C VAL A 150 -15.92 -11.01 4.04
N GLN A 151 -15.85 -11.85 3.02
CA GLN A 151 -14.66 -12.67 2.76
C GLN A 151 -13.42 -11.80 2.46
N ARG A 152 -13.59 -10.76 1.63
CA ARG A 152 -12.51 -9.80 1.33
C ARG A 152 -12.10 -8.98 2.56
N LEU A 153 -13.04 -8.67 3.45
CA LEU A 153 -12.74 -7.97 4.70
C LEU A 153 -11.76 -8.77 5.55
N GLY A 154 -11.97 -10.09 5.70
CA GLY A 154 -11.06 -10.96 6.43
C GLY A 154 -9.64 -10.93 5.86
N ALA A 155 -9.47 -11.13 4.54
CA ALA A 155 -8.17 -11.07 3.89
C ALA A 155 -7.54 -9.67 3.98
N SER A 156 -8.34 -8.61 3.83
CA SER A 156 -7.85 -7.23 3.89
C SER A 156 -7.40 -6.85 5.30
N THR A 157 -8.10 -7.31 6.34
CA THR A 157 -7.72 -7.09 7.73
C THR A 157 -6.42 -7.83 8.06
N THR A 158 -6.27 -9.07 7.61
CA THR A 158 -5.02 -9.83 7.74
C THR A 158 -3.87 -9.08 7.07
N ASN A 159 -4.06 -8.61 5.83
CA ASN A 159 -3.06 -7.81 5.12
C ASN A 159 -2.73 -6.50 5.85
N ALA A 160 -3.70 -5.84 6.46
CA ALA A 160 -3.49 -4.62 7.23
C ALA A 160 -2.63 -4.88 8.47
N VAL A 161 -2.97 -5.90 9.27
CA VAL A 161 -2.24 -6.26 10.48
C VAL A 161 -0.79 -6.67 10.16
N VAL A 162 -0.62 -7.63 9.25
CA VAL A 162 0.71 -8.08 8.81
C VAL A 162 1.51 -6.93 8.21
N GLY A 163 0.86 -6.10 7.39
CA GLY A 163 1.49 -4.94 6.77
C GLY A 163 1.99 -3.91 7.78
N VAL A 164 1.20 -3.59 8.80
CA VAL A 164 1.61 -2.66 9.88
C VAL A 164 2.81 -3.20 10.64
N ILE A 165 2.80 -4.48 11.01
CA ILE A 165 3.92 -5.12 11.73
C ILE A 165 5.20 -5.04 10.90
N ILE A 166 5.16 -5.48 9.65
CA ILE A 166 6.31 -5.45 8.73
C ILE A 166 6.83 -4.02 8.58
N ALA A 167 5.96 -3.06 8.30
CA ALA A 167 6.36 -1.68 8.04
C ALA A 167 7.05 -1.04 9.24
N VAL A 168 6.49 -1.19 10.44
CA VAL A 168 7.01 -0.55 11.65
C VAL A 168 8.34 -1.17 12.09
N LEU A 169 8.46 -2.51 12.02
CA LEU A 169 9.71 -3.21 12.36
C LEU A 169 10.84 -2.87 11.38
N LEU A 170 10.56 -2.94 10.07
CA LEU A 170 11.55 -2.61 9.04
C LEU A 170 11.92 -1.11 9.05
N ALA A 171 10.97 -0.22 9.30
CA ALA A 171 11.28 1.20 9.40
C ALA A 171 12.26 1.48 10.55
N LYS A 172 12.07 0.85 11.70
CA LYS A 172 13.01 0.99 12.84
C LYS A 172 14.43 0.57 12.47
N ALA A 173 14.57 -0.51 11.67
CA ALA A 173 15.88 -1.02 11.26
C ALA A 173 16.52 -0.19 10.13
N LEU A 174 15.71 0.25 9.14
CA LEU A 174 16.24 0.85 7.91
C LEU A 174 16.39 2.37 7.96
N GLN A 175 15.64 3.07 8.81
CA GLN A 175 15.73 4.54 8.92
C GLN A 175 17.12 5.07 9.23
N PRO A 176 17.88 4.51 10.19
CA PRO A 176 19.24 4.99 10.49
C PRO A 176 20.17 4.87 9.28
N ILE A 177 20.03 3.76 8.53
CA ILE A 177 20.83 3.47 7.33
C ILE A 177 20.52 4.48 6.23
N LEU A 178 19.24 4.70 5.96
CA LEU A 178 18.79 5.63 4.93
C LEU A 178 19.22 7.08 5.22
N LYS A 179 19.15 7.51 6.47
CA LYS A 179 19.64 8.83 6.88
C LYS A 179 21.12 9.01 6.62
N LYS A 180 21.93 7.98 6.89
CA LYS A 180 23.38 8.00 6.63
C LYS A 180 23.68 8.09 5.13
N ALA A 181 22.90 7.38 4.29
CA ALA A 181 23.07 7.36 2.84
C ALA A 181 22.62 8.66 2.14
N LEU A 182 21.70 9.44 2.76
CA LEU A 182 21.17 10.69 2.22
C LEU A 182 21.93 11.95 2.67
N ARG A 183 22.83 11.83 3.62
CA ARG A 183 23.79 12.89 4.00
C ARG A 183 24.93 12.94 3.02
#